data_88a8261f436aa0417a1824535c0b675a
#
_entry.id   88a8261f436aa0417a1824535c0b675a
#
_cell.length_a   1.000
_cell.length_b   1.000
_cell.length_c   1.000
_cell.angle_alpha   90.00
_cell.angle_beta   90.00
_cell.angle_gamma   90.00
#
_symmetry.space_group_name_H-M   'P 1'
#
loop_
_entity.id
_entity.type
_entity.pdbx_description
1 polymer ?
#
loop_
_entity_poly.entity_id
_entity_poly.type
_entity_poly.pdbx_seq_one_letter_code
_entity_poly.pdbx_strand_id
1 'polypeptide(L)'
;STLEEGRADLVALYYMLDPKLMDLGVMPSLDVGKAEYDSYIRNGLLVQLRRLKIGKNVEEAHMRNRMWVSAWVFEKGLKDNVIAKVERDGDTYYDIQDYEKLRVLFGDLLREVQRIKSQGDFKAGKALVENYGVKVDPTLHAQVLKRAEKIKTAPYSGFIQPEMTAVEDAQGNVTDVKLNFPTDYVGQMLRYAEKHSFLPDEN
;
A
#
# COMPACT_ATOMS: atom_id res chain seq x y z
N SER A 1 4.96 -9.57 10.84
CA SER A 1 6.08 -8.64 11.15
C SER A 1 6.32 -7.70 9.97
N THR A 2 6.90 -6.52 10.23
CA THR A 2 7.20 -5.51 9.20
C THR A 2 7.99 -6.08 8.00
N LEU A 3 8.96 -6.98 8.23
CA LEU A 3 9.71 -7.61 7.14
C LEU A 3 8.87 -8.59 6.32
N GLU A 4 7.92 -9.28 6.93
CA GLU A 4 7.03 -10.20 6.21
C GLU A 4 6.06 -9.44 5.31
N GLU A 5 5.48 -8.36 5.82
CA GLU A 5 4.65 -7.46 5.03
C GLU A 5 5.41 -6.92 3.81
N GLY A 6 6.63 -6.42 4.04
CA GLY A 6 7.45 -5.90 2.95
C GLY A 6 7.89 -6.98 1.96
N ARG A 7 8.11 -8.23 2.41
CA ARG A 7 8.42 -9.33 1.52
C ARG A 7 7.23 -9.67 0.61
N ALA A 8 6.02 -9.67 1.17
CA ALA A 8 4.81 -9.91 0.41
C ALA A 8 4.58 -8.82 -0.65
N ASP A 9 4.68 -7.54 -0.24
CA ASP A 9 4.57 -6.41 -1.17
C ASP A 9 5.64 -6.48 -2.28
N LEU A 10 6.89 -6.79 -1.94
CA LEU A 10 7.99 -6.90 -2.91
C LEU A 10 7.78 -8.01 -3.94
N VAL A 11 7.16 -9.14 -3.54
CA VAL A 11 6.77 -10.19 -4.50
C VAL A 11 5.75 -9.63 -5.49
N ALA A 12 4.70 -8.98 -5.00
CA ALA A 12 3.70 -8.37 -5.88
C ALA A 12 4.31 -7.32 -6.80
N LEU A 13 5.10 -6.38 -6.26
CA LEU A 13 5.77 -5.32 -7.03
C LEU A 13 6.71 -5.88 -8.11
N TYR A 14 7.53 -6.88 -7.78
CA TYR A 14 8.45 -7.47 -8.75
C TYR A 14 7.74 -8.09 -9.95
N TYR A 15 6.60 -8.76 -9.72
CA TYR A 15 5.82 -9.38 -10.79
C TYR A 15 4.83 -8.45 -11.48
N MET A 16 4.52 -7.28 -10.90
CA MET A 16 3.51 -6.36 -11.42
C MET A 16 3.78 -5.87 -12.86
N LEU A 17 5.05 -5.81 -13.29
CA LEU A 17 5.43 -5.52 -14.69
C LEU A 17 5.81 -6.77 -15.49
N ASP A 18 5.41 -7.97 -15.05
CA ASP A 18 5.63 -9.18 -15.82
C ASP A 18 4.54 -9.34 -16.89
N PRO A 19 4.92 -9.43 -18.21
CA PRO A 19 3.95 -9.61 -19.28
C PRO A 19 3.04 -10.83 -19.10
N LYS A 20 3.50 -11.82 -18.33
CA LYS A 20 2.72 -13.02 -18.03
C LYS A 20 1.39 -12.73 -17.35
N LEU A 21 1.28 -11.64 -16.59
CA LEU A 21 0.03 -11.23 -15.96
C LEU A 21 -1.04 -10.81 -17.00
N MET A 22 -0.62 -10.27 -18.15
CA MET A 22 -1.51 -10.00 -19.28
C MET A 22 -1.93 -11.31 -19.97
N ASP A 23 -1.00 -12.22 -20.22
CA ASP A 23 -1.30 -13.52 -20.83
C ASP A 23 -2.32 -14.33 -20.01
N LEU A 24 -2.27 -14.19 -18.68
CA LEU A 24 -3.18 -14.84 -17.73
C LEU A 24 -4.51 -14.08 -17.56
N GLY A 25 -4.68 -12.92 -18.19
CA GLY A 25 -5.87 -12.10 -18.07
C GLY A 25 -6.01 -11.40 -16.69
N VAL A 26 -4.95 -11.34 -15.90
CA VAL A 26 -4.95 -10.67 -14.57
C VAL A 26 -4.95 -9.16 -14.73
N MET A 27 -4.27 -8.66 -15.76
CA MET A 27 -4.21 -7.23 -16.08
C MET A 27 -4.50 -6.99 -17.56
N PRO A 28 -5.15 -5.87 -17.92
CA PRO A 28 -5.39 -5.50 -19.32
C PRO A 28 -4.14 -4.93 -20.03
N SER A 29 -3.21 -4.33 -19.30
CA SER A 29 -1.96 -3.75 -19.83
C SER A 29 -0.91 -3.57 -18.71
N LEU A 30 0.36 -3.38 -19.12
CA LEU A 30 1.45 -3.03 -18.18
C LEU A 30 1.31 -1.62 -17.57
N ASP A 31 0.44 -0.77 -18.11
CA ASP A 31 0.20 0.56 -17.54
C ASP A 31 -0.50 0.49 -16.20
N VAL A 32 -1.27 -0.58 -15.94
CA VAL A 32 -1.81 -0.89 -14.60
C VAL A 32 -0.66 -1.10 -13.60
N GLY A 33 0.35 -1.88 -13.98
CA GLY A 33 1.53 -2.11 -13.15
C GLY A 33 2.35 -0.83 -12.90
N LYS A 34 2.49 0.04 -13.91
CA LYS A 34 3.17 1.34 -13.73
C LYS A 34 2.38 2.25 -12.79
N ALA A 35 1.05 2.31 -12.93
CA ALA A 35 0.19 3.09 -12.03
C ALA A 35 0.28 2.59 -10.59
N GLU A 36 0.40 1.27 -10.37
CA GLU A 36 0.60 0.69 -9.04
C GLU A 36 1.98 1.06 -8.46
N TYR A 37 3.05 1.06 -9.27
CA TYR A 37 4.36 1.55 -8.83
C TYR A 37 4.30 3.02 -8.41
N ASP A 38 3.64 3.88 -9.20
CA ASP A 38 3.42 5.28 -8.85
C ASP A 38 2.67 5.42 -7.52
N SER A 39 1.59 4.67 -7.35
CA SER A 39 0.79 4.65 -6.14
C SER A 39 1.60 4.19 -4.93
N TYR A 40 2.34 3.09 -5.05
CA TYR A 40 3.13 2.53 -3.98
C TYR A 40 4.25 3.47 -3.51
N ILE A 41 5.06 4.00 -4.44
CA ILE A 41 6.16 4.92 -4.13
C ILE A 41 5.64 6.20 -3.49
N ARG A 42 4.60 6.82 -4.06
CA ARG A 42 4.00 8.04 -3.51
C ARG A 42 3.37 7.81 -2.15
N ASN A 43 2.72 6.66 -1.95
CA ASN A 43 2.16 6.31 -0.65
C ASN A 43 3.26 6.11 0.40
N GLY A 44 4.29 5.34 0.07
CA GLY A 44 5.40 5.04 0.98
C GLY A 44 6.21 6.26 1.41
N LEU A 45 6.46 7.19 0.49
CA LEU A 45 7.29 8.38 0.73
C LEU A 45 6.51 9.61 1.22
N LEU A 46 5.21 9.73 0.87
CA LEU A 46 4.43 10.95 1.12
C LEU A 46 3.06 10.67 1.76
N VAL A 47 2.14 10.03 1.00
CA VAL A 47 0.71 10.08 1.28
C VAL A 47 0.34 9.50 2.65
N GLN A 48 0.97 8.42 3.06
CA GLN A 48 0.69 7.79 4.36
C GLN A 48 1.08 8.68 5.57
N LEU A 49 2.02 9.64 5.39
CA LEU A 49 2.45 10.53 6.47
C LEU A 49 1.31 11.44 6.98
N ARG A 50 0.25 11.64 6.18
CA ARG A 50 -0.95 12.36 6.61
C ARG A 50 -1.67 11.72 7.82
N ARG A 51 -1.39 10.45 8.11
CA ARG A 51 -1.98 9.71 9.24
C ARG A 51 -1.23 9.91 10.55
N LEU A 52 -0.06 10.55 10.51
CA LEU A 52 0.80 10.78 11.66
C LEU A 52 0.63 12.20 12.19
N LYS A 53 0.73 12.35 13.50
CA LYS A 53 0.90 13.66 14.13
C LYS A 53 2.33 14.15 13.91
N ILE A 54 2.51 15.46 13.74
CA ILE A 54 3.82 16.08 13.56
C ILE A 54 4.80 15.64 14.68
N GLY A 55 6.03 15.32 14.29
CA GLY A 55 7.08 14.88 15.21
C GLY A 55 6.99 13.40 15.64
N LYS A 56 6.00 12.65 15.16
CA LYS A 56 5.92 11.21 15.42
C LYS A 56 6.65 10.41 14.35
N ASN A 57 7.25 9.30 14.78
CA ASN A 57 7.82 8.28 13.89
C ASN A 57 6.73 7.30 13.43
N VAL A 58 7.04 6.54 12.38
CA VAL A 58 6.16 5.46 11.92
C VAL A 58 6.25 4.28 12.88
N GLU A 59 5.11 3.83 13.39
CA GLU A 59 5.01 2.70 14.34
C GLU A 59 4.30 1.49 13.74
N GLU A 60 3.29 1.71 12.91
CA GLU A 60 2.44 0.68 12.32
C GLU A 60 3.20 -0.13 11.24
N ALA A 61 3.03 -1.46 11.24
CA ALA A 61 3.83 -2.39 10.45
C ALA A 61 3.69 -2.19 8.93
N HIS A 62 2.48 -1.95 8.42
CA HIS A 62 2.23 -1.70 6.99
C HIS A 62 2.76 -0.32 6.55
N MET A 63 2.70 0.69 7.42
CA MET A 63 3.29 1.99 7.12
C MET A 63 4.81 1.92 7.08
N ARG A 64 5.42 1.19 8.04
CA ARG A 64 6.88 0.93 8.05
C ARG A 64 7.30 0.21 6.78
N ASN A 65 6.57 -0.83 6.41
CA ASN A 65 6.85 -1.62 5.22
C ASN A 65 6.87 -0.74 3.95
N ARG A 66 5.80 -0.01 3.66
CA ARG A 66 5.74 0.87 2.50
C ARG A 66 6.87 1.91 2.51
N MET A 67 7.18 2.45 3.69
CA MET A 67 8.22 3.45 3.82
C MET A 67 9.60 2.87 3.54
N TRP A 68 10.00 1.75 4.19
CA TRP A 68 11.37 1.24 4.00
C TRP A 68 11.59 0.67 2.60
N VAL A 69 10.58 0.05 1.98
CA VAL A 69 10.68 -0.39 0.57
C VAL A 69 10.90 0.81 -0.34
N SER A 70 10.02 1.83 -0.24
CA SER A 70 10.10 3.01 -1.10
C SER A 70 11.37 3.84 -0.89
N ALA A 71 11.79 4.03 0.37
CA ALA A 71 12.99 4.79 0.70
C ALA A 71 14.27 4.07 0.26
N TRP A 72 14.32 2.74 0.39
CA TRP A 72 15.46 1.95 -0.04
C TRP A 72 15.64 2.00 -1.56
N VAL A 73 14.59 1.76 -2.34
CA VAL A 73 14.71 1.80 -3.81
C VAL A 73 14.98 3.22 -4.30
N PHE A 74 14.44 4.25 -3.64
CA PHE A 74 14.78 5.64 -3.94
C PHE A 74 16.27 5.90 -3.75
N GLU A 75 16.85 5.55 -2.59
CA GLU A 75 18.28 5.75 -2.31
C GLU A 75 19.16 4.97 -3.31
N LYS A 76 18.85 3.68 -3.53
CA LYS A 76 19.69 2.85 -4.42
C LYS A 76 19.58 3.25 -5.90
N GLY A 77 18.46 3.84 -6.28
CA GLY A 77 18.22 4.35 -7.64
C GLY A 77 18.75 5.76 -7.92
N LEU A 78 19.30 6.49 -6.92
CA LEU A 78 19.70 7.89 -7.07
C LEU A 78 20.71 8.12 -8.21
N LYS A 79 21.75 7.28 -8.31
CA LYS A 79 22.81 7.43 -9.32
C LYS A 79 22.29 7.30 -10.77
N ASP A 80 21.21 6.53 -10.95
CA ASP A 80 20.60 6.28 -12.25
C ASP A 80 19.31 7.09 -12.46
N ASN A 81 18.99 7.98 -11.52
CA ASN A 81 17.78 8.81 -11.51
C ASN A 81 16.50 7.98 -11.75
N VAL A 82 16.40 6.82 -11.10
CA VAL A 82 15.24 5.90 -11.25
C VAL A 82 13.96 6.55 -10.75
N ILE A 83 14.05 7.30 -9.65
CA ILE A 83 12.97 8.11 -9.08
C ILE A 83 13.53 9.51 -8.87
N ALA A 84 12.93 10.50 -9.52
CA ALA A 84 13.30 11.91 -9.34
C ALA A 84 12.54 12.50 -8.15
N LYS A 85 13.28 13.11 -7.20
CA LYS A 85 12.69 14.03 -6.22
C LYS A 85 12.63 15.42 -6.85
N VAL A 86 11.43 15.95 -7.04
CA VAL A 86 11.19 17.23 -7.70
C VAL A 86 10.42 18.19 -6.81
N GLU A 87 10.74 19.50 -6.93
CA GLU A 87 10.02 20.57 -6.25
C GLU A 87 9.12 21.28 -7.25
N ARG A 88 7.83 21.45 -6.91
CA ARG A 88 6.86 22.22 -7.69
C ARG A 88 6.05 23.09 -6.75
N ASP A 89 6.06 24.39 -6.97
CA ASP A 89 5.33 25.38 -6.15
C ASP A 89 5.64 25.27 -4.64
N GLY A 90 6.90 24.93 -4.30
CA GLY A 90 7.36 24.76 -2.93
C GLY A 90 6.97 23.44 -2.26
N ASP A 91 6.35 22.54 -2.98
CA ASP A 91 5.99 21.20 -2.52
C ASP A 91 6.85 20.12 -3.18
N THR A 92 7.23 19.10 -2.40
CA THR A 92 8.02 17.95 -2.86
C THR A 92 7.14 16.89 -3.52
N TYR A 93 7.65 16.32 -4.63
CA TYR A 93 7.06 15.18 -5.35
C TYR A 93 8.12 14.13 -5.65
N TYR A 94 7.67 12.92 -5.95
CA TYR A 94 8.52 11.82 -6.42
C TYR A 94 7.91 11.27 -7.71
N ASP A 95 8.68 11.36 -8.80
CA ASP A 95 8.28 10.94 -10.14
C ASP A 95 9.19 9.80 -10.62
N ILE A 96 8.60 8.66 -10.96
CA ILE A 96 9.35 7.52 -11.50
C ILE A 96 9.80 7.86 -12.91
N GLN A 97 11.11 7.74 -13.18
CA GLN A 97 11.74 8.00 -14.47
C GLN A 97 12.04 6.72 -15.25
N ASP A 98 12.26 5.60 -14.53
CA ASP A 98 12.62 4.32 -15.14
C ASP A 98 11.95 3.15 -14.37
N TYR A 99 10.83 2.68 -14.90
CA TYR A 99 10.04 1.60 -14.30
C TYR A 99 10.77 0.25 -14.35
N GLU A 100 11.54 -0.01 -15.42
CA GLU A 100 12.26 -1.27 -15.56
C GLU A 100 13.42 -1.36 -14.55
N LYS A 101 14.18 -0.30 -14.38
CA LYS A 101 15.20 -0.25 -13.33
C LYS A 101 14.59 -0.31 -11.93
N LEU A 102 13.43 0.31 -11.72
CA LEU A 102 12.72 0.20 -10.44
C LEU A 102 12.31 -1.23 -10.16
N ARG A 103 11.82 -1.98 -11.17
CA ARG A 103 11.54 -3.42 -11.05
C ARG A 103 12.78 -4.20 -10.63
N VAL A 104 13.94 -3.91 -11.21
CA VAL A 104 15.22 -4.55 -10.84
C VAL A 104 15.55 -4.27 -9.37
N LEU A 105 15.40 -3.02 -8.92
CA LEU A 105 15.65 -2.66 -7.52
C LEU A 105 14.68 -3.36 -6.55
N PHE A 106 13.41 -3.53 -6.91
CA PHE A 106 12.48 -4.34 -6.11
C PHE A 106 12.95 -5.80 -6.02
N GLY A 107 13.45 -6.37 -7.13
CA GLY A 107 14.01 -7.72 -7.16
C GLY A 107 15.26 -7.88 -6.29
N ASP A 108 16.16 -6.90 -6.31
CA ASP A 108 17.37 -6.90 -5.47
C ASP A 108 17.02 -6.81 -3.99
N LEU A 109 16.08 -5.94 -3.64
CA LEU A 109 15.59 -5.81 -2.27
C LEU A 109 14.86 -7.09 -1.80
N LEU A 110 14.03 -7.69 -2.65
CA LEU A 110 13.36 -8.95 -2.37
C LEU A 110 14.38 -10.08 -2.08
N ARG A 111 15.44 -10.17 -2.89
CA ARG A 111 16.53 -11.13 -2.69
C ARG A 111 17.21 -10.94 -1.33
N GLU A 112 17.50 -9.69 -0.97
CA GLU A 112 18.12 -9.39 0.33
C GLU A 112 17.18 -9.72 1.50
N VAL A 113 15.90 -9.36 1.42
CA VAL A 113 14.92 -9.72 2.46
C VAL A 113 14.76 -11.24 2.59
N GLN A 114 14.76 -11.96 1.47
CA GLN A 114 14.71 -13.42 1.48
C GLN A 114 15.96 -14.01 2.12
N ARG A 115 17.16 -13.48 1.84
CA ARG A 115 18.41 -13.87 2.50
C ARG A 115 18.34 -13.64 4.02
N ILE A 116 17.93 -12.44 4.43
CA ILE A 116 17.77 -12.07 5.84
C ILE A 116 16.87 -13.09 6.56
N LYS A 117 15.72 -13.41 5.98
CA LYS A 117 14.76 -14.32 6.59
C LYS A 117 15.24 -15.76 6.62
N SER A 118 15.79 -16.27 5.51
CA SER A 118 16.24 -17.66 5.41
C SER A 118 17.47 -17.97 6.28
N GLN A 119 18.31 -16.95 6.53
CA GLN A 119 19.51 -17.10 7.37
C GLN A 119 19.28 -16.66 8.84
N GLY A 120 18.12 -16.14 9.17
CA GLY A 120 17.85 -15.63 10.50
C GLY A 120 18.70 -14.39 10.88
N ASP A 121 19.09 -13.57 9.89
CA ASP A 121 19.94 -12.39 10.09
C ASP A 121 19.14 -11.24 10.71
N PHE A 122 18.84 -11.37 12.00
CA PHE A 122 18.08 -10.38 12.76
C PHE A 122 18.71 -8.98 12.72
N LYS A 123 20.06 -8.91 12.76
CA LYS A 123 20.78 -7.63 12.75
C LYS A 123 20.55 -6.85 11.46
N ALA A 124 20.68 -7.51 10.31
CA ALA A 124 20.44 -6.89 9.02
C ALA A 124 18.96 -6.50 8.85
N GLY A 125 18.04 -7.37 9.26
CA GLY A 125 16.60 -7.08 9.21
C GLY A 125 16.20 -5.87 10.07
N LYS A 126 16.72 -5.79 11.30
CA LYS A 126 16.51 -4.64 12.18
C LYS A 126 17.08 -3.36 11.55
N ALA A 127 18.31 -3.40 11.05
CA ALA A 127 18.96 -2.25 10.42
C ALA A 127 18.17 -1.75 9.20
N LEU A 128 17.66 -2.65 8.35
CA LEU A 128 16.85 -2.30 7.19
C LEU A 128 15.61 -1.50 7.60
N VAL A 129 14.86 -1.99 8.57
CA VAL A 129 13.64 -1.33 9.05
C VAL A 129 13.96 0.00 9.76
N GLU A 130 14.94 0.05 10.65
CA GLU A 130 15.28 1.24 11.42
C GLU A 130 15.85 2.36 10.54
N ASN A 131 16.66 2.02 9.53
CA ASN A 131 17.27 3.02 8.66
C ASN A 131 16.27 3.63 7.67
N TYR A 132 15.30 2.85 7.18
CA TYR A 132 14.43 3.27 6.08
C TYR A 132 12.94 3.37 6.43
N GLY A 133 12.47 2.74 7.51
CA GLY A 133 11.04 2.58 7.77
C GLY A 133 10.50 3.26 9.02
N VAL A 134 11.29 4.04 9.74
CA VAL A 134 10.89 4.58 11.06
C VAL A 134 10.91 6.10 11.09
N LYS A 135 12.01 6.71 10.71
CA LYS A 135 12.22 8.16 10.85
C LYS A 135 11.55 8.94 9.73
N VAL A 136 10.80 9.97 10.11
CA VAL A 136 10.10 10.87 9.19
C VAL A 136 10.84 12.19 9.12
N ASP A 137 11.11 12.70 7.90
CA ASP A 137 11.63 14.06 7.70
C ASP A 137 10.56 15.08 8.13
N PRO A 138 10.85 15.95 9.15
CA PRO A 138 9.85 16.87 9.68
C PRO A 138 9.38 17.91 8.65
N THR A 139 10.27 18.34 7.75
CA THR A 139 9.94 19.33 6.71
C THR A 139 8.99 18.74 5.69
N LEU A 140 9.31 17.55 5.19
CA LEU A 140 8.45 16.80 4.27
C LEU A 140 7.10 16.47 4.91
N HIS A 141 7.09 16.06 6.17
CA HIS A 141 5.86 15.76 6.91
C HIS A 141 4.96 16.99 7.03
N ALA A 142 5.52 18.16 7.38
CA ALA A 142 4.76 19.40 7.44
C ALA A 142 4.13 19.78 6.08
N GLN A 143 4.87 19.60 4.98
CA GLN A 143 4.32 19.80 3.63
C GLN A 143 3.14 18.86 3.34
N VAL A 144 3.28 17.56 3.68
CA VAL A 144 2.21 16.57 3.45
C VAL A 144 0.95 16.91 4.24
N LEU A 145 1.08 17.29 5.52
CA LEU A 145 -0.07 17.69 6.34
C LEU A 145 -0.77 18.92 5.78
N LYS A 146 -0.02 19.96 5.40
CA LYS A 146 -0.56 21.18 4.78
C LYS A 146 -1.33 20.90 3.48
N ARG A 147 -0.82 19.96 2.66
CA ARG A 147 -1.49 19.53 1.43
C ARG A 147 -2.76 18.73 1.72
N ALA A 148 -2.72 17.83 2.70
CA ALA A 148 -3.88 17.02 3.11
C ALA A 148 -5.04 17.90 3.61
N GLU A 149 -4.75 18.97 4.36
CA GLU A 149 -5.76 19.95 4.81
C GLU A 149 -6.48 20.62 3.64
N LYS A 150 -5.75 20.98 2.57
CA LYS A 150 -6.34 21.61 1.37
C LYS A 150 -7.28 20.66 0.62
N ILE A 151 -6.92 19.37 0.55
CA ILE A 151 -7.67 18.36 -0.19
C ILE A 151 -8.92 17.89 0.58
N LYS A 152 -8.92 18.03 1.92
CA LYS A 152 -10.01 17.60 2.82
C LYS A 152 -10.40 16.13 2.63
N THR A 153 -9.45 15.27 2.29
CA THR A 153 -9.69 13.85 2.11
C THR A 153 -9.60 13.13 3.46
N ALA A 154 -10.55 12.29 3.77
CA ALA A 154 -10.47 11.42 4.94
C ALA A 154 -9.22 10.55 4.89
N PRO A 155 -8.53 10.31 6.02
CA PRO A 155 -7.32 9.48 6.07
C PRO A 155 -7.59 8.01 5.77
N TYR A 156 -8.83 7.58 5.95
CA TYR A 156 -9.31 6.24 5.66
C TYR A 156 -10.58 6.30 4.81
N SER A 157 -10.76 5.30 3.96
CA SER A 157 -11.99 5.05 3.20
C SER A 157 -12.54 3.67 3.57
N GLY A 158 -13.85 3.48 3.39
CA GLY A 158 -14.50 2.18 3.52
C GLY A 158 -14.53 1.44 2.20
N PHE A 159 -15.08 0.23 2.26
CA PHE A 159 -15.28 -0.63 1.09
C PHE A 159 -16.77 -0.89 0.90
N ILE A 160 -17.19 -0.98 -0.35
CA ILE A 160 -18.45 -1.61 -0.71
C ILE A 160 -18.21 -3.11 -0.78
N GLN A 161 -19.02 -3.86 -0.07
CA GLN A 161 -18.94 -5.32 -0.06
C GLN A 161 -20.00 -5.92 -0.98
N PRO A 162 -19.74 -7.05 -1.66
CA PRO A 162 -20.79 -7.79 -2.32
C PRO A 162 -21.84 -8.25 -1.29
N GLU A 163 -23.11 -8.06 -1.62
CA GLU A 163 -24.21 -8.59 -0.82
C GLU A 163 -24.50 -10.03 -1.25
N MET A 164 -24.50 -10.94 -0.30
CA MET A 164 -24.74 -12.36 -0.53
C MET A 164 -26.14 -12.73 -0.04
N THR A 165 -26.92 -13.38 -0.91
CA THR A 165 -28.26 -13.91 -0.57
C THR A 165 -28.25 -15.39 -0.83
N ALA A 166 -28.52 -16.19 0.22
CA ALA A 166 -28.67 -17.63 0.09
C ALA A 166 -29.93 -17.95 -0.74
N VAL A 167 -29.82 -18.94 -1.61
CA VAL A 167 -30.94 -19.58 -2.30
C VAL A 167 -31.15 -20.91 -1.63
N GLU A 168 -32.33 -21.12 -1.07
CA GLU A 168 -32.67 -22.33 -0.31
C GLU A 168 -33.69 -23.19 -1.06
N ASP A 169 -33.60 -24.50 -0.88
CA ASP A 169 -34.61 -25.45 -1.32
C ASP A 169 -35.82 -25.48 -0.35
N ALA A 170 -36.83 -26.28 -0.67
CA ALA A 170 -38.03 -26.41 0.16
C ALA A 170 -37.76 -27.01 1.56
N GLN A 171 -36.57 -27.57 1.78
CA GLN A 171 -36.12 -28.15 3.04
C GLN A 171 -35.22 -27.20 3.84
N GLY A 172 -34.92 -25.98 3.30
CA GLY A 172 -34.06 -24.99 3.94
C GLY A 172 -32.55 -25.21 3.72
N ASN A 173 -32.17 -26.10 2.80
CA ASN A 173 -30.73 -26.27 2.45
C ASN A 173 -30.32 -25.20 1.46
N VAL A 174 -29.13 -24.59 1.67
CA VAL A 174 -28.57 -23.64 0.73
C VAL A 174 -28.09 -24.38 -0.53
N THR A 175 -28.71 -24.06 -1.66
CA THR A 175 -28.41 -24.66 -2.98
C THR A 175 -27.58 -23.77 -3.87
N ASP A 176 -27.60 -22.44 -3.62
CA ASP A 176 -26.81 -21.46 -4.37
C ASP A 176 -26.63 -20.17 -3.54
N VAL A 177 -25.75 -19.30 -3.96
CA VAL A 177 -25.56 -17.96 -3.39
C VAL A 177 -25.58 -16.91 -4.52
N LYS A 178 -26.55 -16.02 -4.47
CA LYS A 178 -26.61 -14.86 -5.37
C LYS A 178 -25.74 -13.74 -4.84
N LEU A 179 -24.87 -13.20 -5.71
CA LEU A 179 -24.04 -12.04 -5.44
C LEU A 179 -24.67 -10.80 -6.07
N ASN A 180 -24.83 -9.75 -5.29
CA ASN A 180 -25.17 -8.42 -5.73
C ASN A 180 -24.01 -7.47 -5.41
N PHE A 181 -23.66 -6.58 -6.35
CA PHE A 181 -22.57 -5.61 -6.21
C PHE A 181 -23.15 -4.20 -6.15
N PRO A 182 -23.55 -3.72 -4.96
CA PRO A 182 -24.11 -2.38 -4.81
C PRO A 182 -23.05 -1.33 -5.12
N THR A 183 -23.50 -0.15 -5.59
CA THR A 183 -22.61 1.01 -5.87
C THR A 183 -22.84 2.15 -4.87
N ASP A 184 -23.85 2.03 -4.00
CA ASP A 184 -24.18 3.02 -2.97
C ASP A 184 -23.53 2.66 -1.64
N TYR A 185 -22.33 3.26 -1.39
CA TYR A 185 -21.59 3.07 -0.14
C TYR A 185 -22.38 3.53 1.09
N VAL A 186 -22.98 4.72 1.03
CA VAL A 186 -23.70 5.29 2.19
C VAL A 186 -24.91 4.43 2.54
N GLY A 187 -25.70 4.04 1.54
CA GLY A 187 -26.83 3.14 1.73
C GLY A 187 -26.41 1.79 2.29
N GLN A 188 -25.29 1.22 1.86
CA GLN A 188 -24.78 -0.03 2.42
C GLN A 188 -24.39 0.13 3.90
N MET A 189 -23.71 1.21 4.26
CA MET A 189 -23.31 1.46 5.66
C MET A 189 -24.52 1.70 6.57
N LEU A 190 -25.55 2.39 6.08
CA LEU A 190 -26.79 2.56 6.84
C LEU A 190 -27.51 1.23 7.08
N ARG A 191 -27.60 0.37 6.05
CA ARG A 191 -28.18 -0.98 6.20
C ARG A 191 -27.37 -1.85 7.19
N TYR A 192 -26.05 -1.74 7.19
CA TYR A 192 -25.21 -2.45 8.16
C TYR A 192 -25.43 -1.94 9.58
N ALA A 193 -25.51 -0.62 9.77
CA ALA A 193 -25.82 -0.04 11.07
C ALA A 193 -27.18 -0.52 11.58
N GLU A 194 -28.22 -0.48 10.75
CA GLU A 194 -29.55 -0.97 11.09
C GLU A 194 -29.56 -2.46 11.46
N LYS A 195 -28.87 -3.29 10.67
CA LYS A 195 -28.85 -4.74 10.84
C LYS A 195 -27.98 -5.20 12.01
N HIS A 196 -26.91 -4.48 12.34
CA HIS A 196 -25.85 -4.92 13.26
C HIS A 196 -25.64 -3.99 14.46
N SER A 197 -26.48 -2.97 14.68
CA SER A 197 -26.36 -2.00 15.78
C SER A 197 -26.56 -2.62 17.19
N PHE A 198 -26.94 -3.87 17.27
CA PHE A 198 -27.05 -4.60 18.53
C PHE A 198 -25.72 -5.18 19.03
N LEU A 199 -24.66 -5.11 18.24
CA LEU A 199 -23.33 -5.54 18.67
C LEU A 199 -22.78 -4.55 19.67
N PRO A 200 -22.04 -4.99 20.72
CA PRO A 200 -21.47 -4.09 21.72
C PRO A 200 -20.44 -3.16 21.07
N ASP A 201 -20.45 -1.90 21.51
CA ASP A 201 -19.54 -0.86 21.02
C ASP A 201 -18.15 -0.96 21.70
N GLU A 202 -18.04 -1.75 22.77
CA GLU A 202 -16.80 -1.93 23.55
C GLU A 202 -16.38 -3.41 23.57
N ASN A 203 -15.07 -3.62 23.41
CA ASN A 203 -14.42 -4.92 23.55
C ASN A 203 -13.89 -5.12 24.97
#